data_b33f24207003e1a6f6a80dbd2f2022fa
#
_entry.id   b33f24207003e1a6f6a80dbd2f2022fa
#
_cell.length_a   1.000
_cell.length_b   1.000
_cell.length_c   1.000
_cell.angle_alpha   90.00
_cell.angle_beta   90.00
_cell.angle_gamma   90.00
#
_symmetry.space_group_name_H-M   'P 1'
#
loop_
_entity.id
_entity.type
_entity.pdbx_description
1 polymer ?
#
loop_
_entity_poly.entity_id
_entity_poly.type
_entity_poly.pdbx_seq_one_letter_code
_entity_poly.pdbx_strand_id
1 'polypeptide(L)'
;YQARLEALLELIGLSDRRRHKPEQLSGGEQQRVALARALISEPSIVLADEPTGNLDTKTGTTIMELLRRSCDELKQTIIVVTHDPRAASYANRVVFLQDGKIVTDLKFELELSLLQRLHRIMDEMEKLEA
;
A
#
# COMPACT_ATOMS: atom_id res chain seq x y z
N TYR A 1 1.75 10.61 -21.90
CA TYR A 1 1.02 9.44 -21.39
C TYR A 1 1.84 8.15 -21.52
N GLN A 2 2.36 7.88 -22.70
CA GLN A 2 3.14 6.65 -22.94
C GLN A 2 4.42 6.60 -22.09
N ALA A 3 5.14 7.70 -21.98
CA ALA A 3 6.35 7.77 -21.16
C ALA A 3 6.04 7.55 -19.68
N ARG A 4 4.92 8.07 -19.20
CA ARG A 4 4.50 7.86 -17.82
C ARG A 4 4.11 6.40 -17.59
N LEU A 5 3.42 5.78 -18.55
CA LEU A 5 3.06 4.37 -18.44
C LEU A 5 4.31 3.49 -18.30
N GLU A 6 5.30 3.73 -19.14
CA GLU A 6 6.55 2.96 -19.10
C GLU A 6 7.31 3.18 -17.79
N ALA A 7 7.36 4.43 -17.31
CA ALA A 7 7.99 4.73 -16.03
C ALA A 7 7.29 4.01 -14.87
N LEU A 8 5.96 3.96 -14.89
CA LEU A 8 5.20 3.27 -13.87
C LEU A 8 5.40 1.76 -13.93
N LEU A 9 5.41 1.17 -15.13
CA LEU A 9 5.66 -0.26 -15.29
C LEU A 9 7.06 -0.63 -14.81
N GLU A 10 8.03 0.21 -15.04
CA GLU A 10 9.39 0.00 -14.56
C GLU A 10 9.45 0.08 -13.04
N LEU A 11 8.79 1.08 -12.44
CA LEU A 11 8.71 1.24 -11.01
C LEU A 11 8.12 0.00 -10.32
N ILE A 12 7.07 -0.57 -10.90
CA ILE A 12 6.41 -1.76 -10.34
C ILE A 12 7.03 -3.08 -10.80
N GLY A 13 8.08 -3.02 -11.64
CA GLY A 13 8.81 -4.21 -12.05
C GLY A 13 8.14 -5.06 -13.12
N LEU A 14 7.25 -4.49 -13.92
CA LEU A 14 6.50 -5.22 -14.94
C LEU A 14 6.75 -4.76 -16.38
N SER A 15 7.83 -4.02 -16.64
CA SER A 15 8.13 -3.55 -17.99
C SER A 15 8.21 -4.70 -19.00
N ASP A 16 8.75 -5.84 -18.59
CA ASP A 16 8.88 -7.03 -19.45
C ASP A 16 7.54 -7.68 -19.77
N ARG A 17 6.52 -7.37 -18.98
CA ARG A 17 5.22 -8.03 -19.07
C ARG A 17 4.10 -7.11 -19.52
N ARG A 18 4.44 -5.93 -20.01
CA ARG A 18 3.44 -4.93 -20.40
C ARG A 18 2.50 -5.38 -21.51
N ARG A 19 2.91 -6.39 -22.28
CA ARG A 19 2.11 -6.94 -23.38
C ARG A 19 1.34 -8.21 -22.99
N HIS A 20 1.51 -8.66 -21.75
CA HIS A 20 0.77 -9.81 -21.24
C HIS A 20 -0.66 -9.41 -20.89
N LYS A 21 -1.59 -10.32 -21.10
CA LYS A 21 -2.98 -10.12 -20.67
C LYS A 21 -3.06 -10.35 -19.16
N PRO A 22 -4.06 -9.74 -18.48
CA PRO A 22 -4.21 -9.90 -17.03
C PRO A 22 -4.20 -11.36 -16.55
N GLU A 23 -4.83 -12.27 -17.29
CA GLU A 23 -4.88 -13.66 -16.91
C GLU A 23 -3.54 -14.39 -17.02
N GLN A 24 -2.55 -13.78 -17.64
CA GLN A 24 -1.20 -14.32 -17.76
C GLN A 24 -0.29 -13.91 -16.61
N LEU A 25 -0.80 -13.10 -15.70
CA LEU A 25 -0.03 -12.54 -14.60
C LEU A 25 -0.39 -13.23 -13.28
N SER A 26 0.57 -13.28 -12.35
CA SER A 26 0.31 -13.73 -10.98
C SER A 26 -0.59 -12.72 -10.26
N GLY A 27 -1.13 -13.12 -9.10
CA GLY A 27 -1.95 -12.24 -8.27
C GLY A 27 -1.22 -10.95 -7.90
N GLY A 28 0.06 -11.06 -7.52
CA GLY A 28 0.88 -9.88 -7.18
C GLY A 28 1.15 -9.00 -8.39
N GLU A 29 1.40 -9.61 -9.55
CA GLU A 29 1.59 -8.86 -10.79
C GLU A 29 0.32 -8.13 -11.20
N GLN A 30 -0.83 -8.78 -11.04
CA GLN A 30 -2.12 -8.14 -11.32
C GLN A 30 -2.36 -6.94 -10.40
N GLN A 31 -2.00 -7.04 -9.12
CA GLN A 31 -2.12 -5.93 -8.19
C GLN A 31 -1.20 -4.76 -8.59
N ARG A 32 0.01 -5.08 -9.03
CA ARG A 32 0.95 -4.05 -9.49
C ARG A 32 0.44 -3.33 -10.75
N VAL A 33 -0.16 -4.07 -11.68
CA VAL A 33 -0.78 -3.45 -12.87
C VAL A 33 -1.95 -2.56 -12.48
N ALA A 34 -2.77 -3.02 -11.53
CA ALA A 34 -3.88 -2.21 -11.03
C ALA A 34 -3.38 -0.91 -10.41
N LEU A 35 -2.29 -0.96 -9.66
CA LEU A 35 -1.67 0.24 -9.08
C LEU A 35 -1.19 1.19 -10.19
N ALA A 36 -0.51 0.67 -11.21
CA ALA A 36 -0.03 1.49 -12.32
C ALA A 36 -1.20 2.18 -13.04
N ARG A 37 -2.30 1.46 -13.25
CA ARG A 37 -3.50 2.03 -13.87
C ARG A 37 -4.08 3.17 -13.05
N ALA A 38 -4.09 3.00 -11.73
CA ALA A 38 -4.58 4.04 -10.84
C ALA A 38 -3.68 5.28 -10.88
N LEU A 39 -2.37 5.08 -10.99
CA LEU A 39 -1.39 6.17 -10.95
C LEU A 39 -1.22 6.91 -12.28
N ILE A 40 -1.54 6.26 -13.39
CA ILE A 40 -1.25 6.83 -14.73
C ILE A 40 -1.96 8.17 -14.97
N SER A 41 -3.12 8.37 -14.40
CA SER A 41 -3.91 9.59 -14.55
C SER A 41 -3.53 10.69 -13.55
N GLU A 42 -2.51 10.46 -12.73
CA GLU A 42 -2.06 11.40 -11.70
C GLU A 42 -3.19 11.84 -10.76
N PRO A 43 -3.87 10.87 -10.10
CA PRO A 43 -4.98 11.21 -9.22
C PRO A 43 -4.49 11.95 -7.98
N SER A 44 -5.39 12.75 -7.36
CA SER A 44 -5.06 13.44 -6.12
C SER A 44 -4.88 12.46 -4.96
N ILE A 45 -5.66 11.39 -4.95
CA ILE A 45 -5.64 10.37 -3.90
C ILE A 45 -5.84 9.00 -4.54
N VAL A 46 -5.09 8.02 -4.08
CA VAL A 46 -5.30 6.61 -4.43
C VAL A 46 -5.86 5.90 -3.20
N LEU A 47 -6.93 5.16 -3.39
CA LEU A 47 -7.51 4.36 -2.32
C LEU A 47 -7.18 2.89 -2.59
N ALA A 48 -6.47 2.27 -1.66
CA ALA A 48 -6.11 0.85 -1.72
C ALA A 48 -6.85 0.09 -0.63
N ASP A 49 -7.84 -0.70 -1.03
CA ASP A 49 -8.69 -1.46 -0.11
C ASP A 49 -8.15 -2.89 0.01
N GLU A 50 -7.62 -3.22 1.20
CA GLU A 50 -7.02 -4.52 1.49
C GLU A 50 -6.04 -4.96 0.40
N PRO A 51 -5.01 -4.14 0.10
CA PRO A 51 -4.13 -4.40 -1.05
C PRO A 51 -3.31 -5.68 -0.96
N THR A 52 -3.16 -6.24 0.24
CA THR A 52 -2.43 -7.49 0.46
C THR A 52 -3.36 -8.68 0.70
N GLY A 53 -4.67 -8.49 0.59
CA GLY A 53 -5.65 -9.56 0.77
C GLY A 53 -5.42 -10.68 -0.24
N ASN A 54 -5.48 -11.94 0.21
CA ASN A 54 -5.30 -13.12 -0.63
C ASN A 54 -3.90 -13.30 -1.23
N LEU A 55 -2.92 -12.51 -0.78
CA LEU A 55 -1.54 -12.66 -1.22
C LEU A 55 -0.72 -13.32 -0.11
N ASP A 56 0.31 -14.07 -0.51
CA ASP A 56 1.26 -14.61 0.47
C ASP A 56 2.06 -13.47 1.08
N THR A 57 2.73 -13.73 2.20
CA THR A 57 3.44 -12.71 2.96
C THR A 57 4.49 -11.97 2.12
N LYS A 58 5.27 -12.72 1.34
CA LYS A 58 6.33 -12.12 0.52
C LYS A 58 5.76 -11.20 -0.55
N THR A 59 4.73 -11.64 -1.25
CA THR A 59 4.09 -10.85 -2.30
C THR A 59 3.40 -9.63 -1.70
N GLY A 60 2.74 -9.81 -0.55
CA GLY A 60 2.11 -8.69 0.16
C GLY A 60 3.12 -7.62 0.57
N THR A 61 4.29 -8.04 1.06
CA THR A 61 5.37 -7.12 1.42
C THR A 61 5.80 -6.31 0.19
N THR A 62 5.99 -6.98 -0.95
CA THR A 62 6.36 -6.31 -2.20
C THR A 62 5.32 -5.25 -2.59
N ILE A 63 4.04 -5.57 -2.47
CA ILE A 63 2.98 -4.61 -2.78
C ILE A 63 3.05 -3.39 -1.84
N MET A 64 3.23 -3.60 -0.54
CA MET A 64 3.32 -2.49 0.40
C MET A 64 4.55 -1.63 0.16
N GLU A 65 5.69 -2.24 -0.18
CA GLU A 65 6.89 -1.49 -0.56
C GLU A 65 6.67 -0.62 -1.79
N LEU A 66 5.94 -1.15 -2.78
CA LEU A 66 5.61 -0.39 -4.00
C LEU A 66 4.68 0.78 -3.70
N LEU A 67 3.68 0.58 -2.84
CA LEU A 67 2.82 1.67 -2.41
C LEU A 67 3.64 2.75 -1.70
N ARG A 68 4.55 2.35 -0.83
CA ARG A 68 5.43 3.28 -0.14
C ARG A 68 6.31 4.06 -1.12
N ARG A 69 6.92 3.37 -2.08
CA ARG A 69 7.75 4.01 -3.10
C ARG A 69 6.94 5.01 -3.94
N SER A 70 5.68 4.68 -4.24
CA SER A 70 4.81 5.59 -4.99
C SER A 70 4.57 6.88 -4.22
N CYS A 71 4.41 6.80 -2.91
CA CYS A 71 4.30 8.00 -2.07
C CYS A 71 5.59 8.82 -2.10
N ASP A 72 6.72 8.17 -1.95
CA ASP A 72 8.01 8.86 -1.83
C ASP A 72 8.51 9.40 -3.17
N GLU A 73 8.44 8.61 -4.23
CA GLU A 73 9.01 8.96 -5.53
C GLU A 73 8.05 9.74 -6.43
N LEU A 74 6.76 9.42 -6.39
CA LEU A 74 5.75 10.08 -7.24
C LEU A 74 4.96 11.13 -6.47
N LYS A 75 5.26 11.34 -5.19
CA LYS A 75 4.54 12.28 -4.32
C LYS A 75 3.04 12.01 -4.28
N GLN A 76 2.70 10.74 -4.37
CA GLN A 76 1.30 10.30 -4.38
C GLN A 76 0.77 10.19 -2.95
N THR A 77 -0.45 10.65 -2.74
CA THR A 77 -1.17 10.43 -1.49
C THR A 77 -1.96 9.13 -1.62
N ILE A 78 -1.70 8.19 -0.71
CA ILE A 78 -2.35 6.88 -0.74
C ILE A 78 -3.02 6.64 0.60
N ILE A 79 -4.28 6.22 0.55
CA ILE A 79 -5.03 5.78 1.73
C ILE A 79 -5.18 4.28 1.60
N VAL A 80 -4.69 3.55 2.59
CA VAL A 80 -4.81 2.08 2.63
C VAL A 80 -5.86 1.72 3.66
N VAL A 81 -6.84 0.93 3.26
CA VAL A 81 -7.83 0.37 4.17
C VAL A 81 -7.43 -1.08 4.42
N THR A 82 -7.13 -1.41 5.66
CA THR A 82 -6.68 -2.76 6.01
C THR A 82 -6.94 -3.07 7.46
N HIS A 83 -7.08 -4.35 7.79
CA HIS A 83 -7.07 -4.82 9.18
C HIS A 83 -5.78 -5.58 9.50
N ASP A 84 -4.82 -5.56 8.59
CA ASP A 84 -3.52 -6.19 8.78
C ASP A 84 -2.52 -5.17 9.36
N PRO A 85 -2.07 -5.34 10.61
CA PRO A 85 -1.14 -4.38 11.23
C PRO A 85 0.20 -4.30 10.50
N ARG A 86 0.62 -5.35 9.81
CA ARG A 86 1.87 -5.32 9.02
C ARG A 86 1.75 -4.38 7.85
N ALA A 87 0.62 -4.45 7.12
CA ALA A 87 0.35 -3.51 6.04
C ALA A 87 0.29 -2.08 6.57
N ALA A 88 -0.41 -1.87 7.67
CA ALA A 88 -0.54 -0.54 8.27
C ALA A 88 0.81 0.06 8.70
N SER A 89 1.79 -0.77 9.05
CA SER A 89 3.09 -0.28 9.52
C SER A 89 3.88 0.52 8.47
N TYR A 90 3.53 0.39 7.20
CA TYR A 90 4.17 1.14 6.13
C TYR A 90 3.70 2.60 6.05
N ALA A 91 2.63 2.96 6.74
CA ALA A 91 2.06 4.29 6.68
C ALA A 91 2.75 5.28 7.60
N ASN A 92 2.65 6.57 7.28
CA ASN A 92 3.10 7.63 8.17
C ASN A 92 2.09 7.92 9.26
N ARG A 93 0.84 7.57 9.01
CA ARG A 93 -0.28 7.84 9.91
C ARG A 93 -1.25 6.69 9.85
N VAL A 94 -1.68 6.23 11.00
CA VAL A 94 -2.66 5.14 11.11
C VAL A 94 -3.84 5.62 11.94
N VAL A 95 -5.02 5.51 11.34
CA VAL A 95 -6.27 5.94 11.97
C VAL A 95 -7.08 4.68 12.26
N PHE A 96 -7.49 4.53 13.52
CA PHE A 96 -8.30 3.39 13.95
C PHE A 96 -9.77 3.78 13.94
N LEU A 97 -10.57 2.96 13.28
CA LEU A 97 -12.02 3.16 13.21
C LEU A 97 -12.72 2.08 14.02
N GLN A 98 -13.75 2.48 14.74
CA GLN A 98 -14.60 1.57 15.49
C GLN A 98 -16.03 2.11 15.46
N ASP A 99 -16.97 1.28 15.02
CA ASP A 99 -18.38 1.68 14.88
C ASP A 99 -18.56 2.96 14.06
N GLY A 100 -17.77 3.09 12.99
CA GLY A 100 -17.85 4.23 12.08
C GLY A 100 -17.22 5.52 12.59
N LYS A 101 -16.51 5.46 13.71
CA LYS A 101 -15.88 6.64 14.31
C LYS A 101 -14.38 6.45 14.46
N ILE A 102 -13.65 7.55 14.37
CA ILE A 102 -12.22 7.56 14.64
C ILE A 102 -12.02 7.49 16.15
N VAL A 103 -11.33 6.44 16.61
CA VAL A 103 -11.06 6.26 18.05
C VAL A 103 -9.62 6.55 18.40
N THR A 104 -8.70 6.41 17.47
CA THR A 104 -7.28 6.68 17.70
C THR A 104 -6.64 7.14 16.40
N ASP A 105 -5.66 8.04 16.51
CA ASP A 105 -4.91 8.58 15.38
C ASP A 105 -3.42 8.58 15.77
N LEU A 106 -2.66 7.66 15.16
CA LEU A 106 -1.23 7.55 15.40
C LEU A 106 -0.47 8.22 14.26
N LYS A 107 0.34 9.22 14.59
CA LYS A 107 1.25 9.85 13.64
C LYS A 107 2.66 9.41 13.97
N PHE A 108 3.34 8.79 13.01
CA PHE A 108 4.66 8.25 13.24
C PHE A 108 5.77 9.23 12.81
N GLU A 109 6.80 9.32 13.62
CA GLU A 109 8.01 10.03 13.26
C GLU A 109 8.72 9.27 12.13
N LEU A 110 9.37 10.00 11.23
CA LEU A 110 10.01 9.39 10.06
C LEU A 110 11.11 8.38 10.43
N GLU A 111 11.78 8.59 11.56
CA GLU A 111 12.88 7.73 12.04
C GLU A 111 12.40 6.38 12.55
N LEU A 112 11.12 6.21 12.87
CA LEU A 112 10.63 4.94 13.38
C LEU A 112 10.73 3.85 12.32
N SER A 113 11.30 2.70 12.71
CA SER A 113 11.40 1.54 11.85
C SER A 113 10.01 0.90 11.66
N LEU A 114 9.90 0.03 10.65
CA LEU A 114 8.68 -0.74 10.44
C LEU A 114 8.31 -1.56 11.69
N LEU A 115 9.29 -2.17 12.33
CA LEU A 115 9.04 -2.98 13.52
C LEU A 115 8.53 -2.12 14.68
N GLN A 116 9.11 -0.94 14.88
CA GLN A 116 8.66 -0.03 15.92
C GLN A 116 7.22 0.44 15.67
N ARG A 117 6.90 0.74 14.41
CA ARG A 117 5.53 1.13 14.03
C ARG A 117 4.56 -0.03 14.23
N LEU A 118 4.97 -1.23 13.84
CA LEU A 118 4.15 -2.43 14.02
C LEU A 118 3.82 -2.64 15.49
N HIS A 119 4.81 -2.53 16.39
CA HIS A 119 4.59 -2.69 17.82
C HIS A 119 3.61 -1.67 18.37
N ARG A 120 3.71 -0.41 17.95
CA ARG A 120 2.78 0.63 18.38
C ARG A 120 1.36 0.38 17.90
N ILE A 121 1.23 -0.10 16.66
CA ILE A 121 -0.08 -0.45 16.10
C ILE A 121 -0.69 -1.60 16.88
N MET A 122 0.09 -2.65 17.14
CA MET A 122 -0.41 -3.82 17.86
C MET A 122 -0.78 -3.49 19.30
N ASP A 123 0.00 -2.64 19.97
CA ASP A 123 -0.33 -2.17 21.31
C ASP A 123 -1.67 -1.44 21.35
N GLU A 124 -1.92 -0.62 20.35
CA GLU A 124 -3.19 0.11 20.25
C GLU A 124 -4.36 -0.82 19.95
N MET A 125 -4.15 -1.80 19.07
CA MET A 125 -5.17 -2.81 18.77
C MET A 125 -5.55 -3.57 20.05
N GLU A 126 -4.57 -3.94 20.85
CA GLU A 126 -4.79 -4.65 22.10
C GLU A 126 -5.62 -3.80 23.09
N LYS A 127 -5.31 -2.51 23.21
CA LYS A 127 -6.06 -1.57 24.05
C LYS A 127 -7.52 -1.46 23.61
N LEU A 128 -7.76 -1.43 22.29
CA LEU A 128 -9.11 -1.27 21.75
C LEU A 128 -9.95 -2.54 21.91
N GLU A 129 -9.33 -3.71 22.04
CA GLU A 129 -10.00 -4.97 22.25
C GLU A 129 -10.31 -5.24 23.74
N ALA A 130 -9.71 -4.48 24.63
CA ALA A 130 -9.86 -4.67 26.07
C ALA A 130 -11.24 -4.22 26.60
#